data_3a769279caabebcaa4c4add05ac73c34
#
_entry.id   3a769279caabebcaa4c4add05ac73c34
#
_cell.length_a   1.000
_cell.length_b   1.000
_cell.length_c   1.000
_cell.angle_alpha   90.00
_cell.angle_beta   90.00
_cell.angle_gamma   90.00
#
_symmetry.space_group_name_H-M   'P 1'
#
loop_
_entity.id
_entity.type
_entity.pdbx_description
1 polymer ?
#
loop_
_entity_poly.entity_id
_entity_poly.type
_entity_poly.pdbx_seq_one_letter_code
_entity_poly.pdbx_strand_id
1 'polypeptide(L)'
;MKNELDYTKLGERLKEARIKKHITQEELSEKIDSATSSISHLENGTHSPSLKTLIKICNVLEIGIDALLCDSLSAISSSYLDKDFEKLLSDCTVQEKKLLLRILEVTKKTIREQK
;
A
#
# COMPACT_ATOMS: atom_id res chain seq x y z
N MET A 1 -3.71 -18.48 8.15
CA MET A 1 -3.48 -17.39 7.18
C MET A 1 -4.55 -17.37 6.12
N LYS A 2 -5.16 -16.25 5.93
CA LYS A 2 -6.25 -16.13 4.96
C LYS A 2 -5.70 -15.77 3.58
N ASN A 3 -6.23 -16.42 2.54
CA ASN A 3 -5.90 -16.11 1.16
C ASN A 3 -6.95 -15.16 0.59
N GLU A 4 -7.26 -14.13 1.36
CA GLU A 4 -8.27 -13.15 0.98
C GLU A 4 -7.62 -11.85 0.56
N LEU A 5 -8.27 -11.15 -0.36
CA LEU A 5 -7.86 -9.82 -0.77
C LEU A 5 -8.18 -8.81 0.33
N ASP A 6 -7.19 -8.06 0.72
CA ASP A 6 -7.37 -6.98 1.70
C ASP A 6 -7.76 -5.71 0.96
N TYR A 7 -9.07 -5.46 0.89
CA TYR A 7 -9.60 -4.30 0.17
C TYR A 7 -9.22 -2.97 0.80
N THR A 8 -9.07 -2.93 2.11
CA THR A 8 -8.65 -1.73 2.81
C THR A 8 -7.23 -1.35 2.41
N LYS A 9 -6.32 -2.32 2.41
CA LYS A 9 -4.93 -2.08 1.99
C LYS A 9 -4.84 -1.73 0.51
N LEU A 10 -5.62 -2.41 -0.33
CA LEU A 10 -5.69 -2.08 -1.74
C LEU A 10 -6.08 -0.62 -1.95
N GLY A 11 -7.12 -0.18 -1.24
CA GLY A 11 -7.58 1.21 -1.31
C GLY A 11 -6.54 2.21 -0.84
N GLU A 12 -5.84 1.90 0.23
CA GLU A 12 -4.76 2.75 0.76
C GLU A 12 -3.62 2.88 -0.25
N ARG A 13 -3.20 1.76 -0.84
CA ARG A 13 -2.13 1.75 -1.84
C ARG A 13 -2.52 2.55 -3.08
N LEU A 14 -3.77 2.40 -3.51
CA LEU A 14 -4.31 3.12 -4.64
C LEU A 14 -4.31 4.63 -4.37
N LYS A 15 -4.79 5.03 -3.21
CA LYS A 15 -4.82 6.44 -2.81
C LYS A 15 -3.42 7.04 -2.75
N GLU A 16 -2.47 6.33 -2.16
CA GLU A 16 -1.07 6.77 -2.10
C GLU A 16 -0.51 6.99 -3.50
N ALA A 17 -0.73 6.04 -4.40
CA ALA A 17 -0.24 6.14 -5.78
C ALA A 17 -0.86 7.31 -6.51
N ARG A 18 -2.16 7.54 -6.31
CA ARG A 18 -2.87 8.66 -6.91
C ARG A 18 -2.31 10.00 -6.44
N ILE A 19 -2.16 10.15 -5.13
CA ILE A 19 -1.63 11.38 -4.53
C ILE A 19 -0.20 11.63 -5.01
N LYS A 20 0.59 10.58 -5.12
CA LYS A 20 1.97 10.67 -5.59
C LYS A 20 2.04 11.18 -7.04
N LYS A 21 1.03 10.87 -7.83
CA LYS A 21 0.91 11.36 -9.21
C LYS A 21 0.27 12.74 -9.28
N HIS A 22 -0.12 13.30 -8.15
CA HIS A 22 -0.74 14.64 -8.07
C HIS A 22 -2.04 14.75 -8.87
N ILE A 23 -2.86 13.70 -8.85
CA ILE A 23 -4.17 13.72 -9.48
C ILE A 23 -5.28 13.52 -8.45
N THR A 24 -6.43 14.12 -8.72
CA THR A 24 -7.59 14.01 -7.84
C THR A 24 -8.37 12.72 -8.15
N GLN A 25 -9.30 12.37 -7.25
CA GLN A 25 -10.22 11.26 -7.51
C GLN A 25 -11.02 11.51 -8.78
N GLU A 26 -11.47 12.75 -8.98
CA GLU A 26 -12.24 13.14 -10.16
C GLU A 26 -11.41 12.96 -11.43
N GLU A 27 -10.16 13.41 -11.42
CA GLU A 27 -9.26 13.26 -12.56
C GLU A 27 -9.02 11.79 -12.89
N LEU A 28 -8.81 10.96 -11.88
CA LEU A 28 -8.61 9.54 -12.11
C LEU A 28 -9.89 8.91 -12.70
N SER A 29 -11.05 9.26 -12.17
CA SER A 29 -12.31 8.70 -12.65
C SER A 29 -12.56 9.06 -14.12
N GLU A 30 -12.21 10.26 -14.52
CA GLU A 30 -12.32 10.68 -15.91
C GLU A 30 -11.41 9.87 -16.84
N LYS A 31 -10.16 9.66 -16.38
CA LYS A 31 -9.16 8.94 -17.17
C LYS A 31 -9.51 7.47 -17.38
N ILE A 32 -10.25 6.86 -16.46
CA ILE A 32 -10.64 5.46 -16.60
C ILE A 32 -12.11 5.29 -16.98
N ASP A 33 -12.78 6.39 -17.29
CA ASP A 33 -14.18 6.41 -17.71
C ASP A 33 -15.09 5.77 -16.64
N SER A 34 -14.98 6.26 -15.42
CA SER A 34 -15.74 5.77 -14.28
C SER A 34 -16.28 6.93 -13.45
N ALA A 35 -17.18 6.66 -12.52
CA ALA A 35 -17.71 7.67 -11.62
C ALA A 35 -16.72 7.97 -10.50
N THR A 36 -16.69 9.25 -10.07
CA THR A 36 -15.83 9.66 -8.94
C THR A 36 -16.16 8.89 -7.68
N SER A 37 -17.45 8.61 -7.45
CA SER A 37 -17.88 7.83 -6.29
C SER A 37 -17.28 6.41 -6.29
N SER A 38 -17.08 5.83 -7.47
CA SER A 38 -16.44 4.50 -7.58
C SER A 38 -15.01 4.54 -7.08
N ILE A 39 -14.26 5.60 -7.44
CA ILE A 39 -12.88 5.76 -6.97
C ILE A 39 -12.86 5.93 -5.44
N SER A 40 -13.76 6.75 -4.92
CA SER A 40 -13.87 6.97 -3.48
C SER A 40 -14.13 5.64 -2.73
N HIS A 41 -15.05 4.83 -3.24
CA HIS A 41 -15.36 3.52 -2.64
C HIS A 41 -14.18 2.57 -2.71
N LEU A 42 -13.44 2.58 -3.81
CA LEU A 42 -12.23 1.76 -3.94
C LEU A 42 -11.18 2.15 -2.91
N GLU A 43 -10.96 3.46 -2.75
CA GLU A 43 -9.95 3.96 -1.80
C GLU A 43 -10.34 3.70 -0.34
N ASN A 44 -11.64 3.64 -0.06
CA ASN A 44 -12.15 3.35 1.29
C ASN A 44 -12.22 1.85 1.59
N GLY A 45 -11.98 1.01 0.60
CA GLY A 45 -12.03 -0.43 0.78
C GLY A 45 -13.43 -1.02 0.84
N THR A 46 -14.45 -0.25 0.43
CA THR A 46 -15.84 -0.68 0.48
C THR A 46 -16.36 -1.23 -0.83
N HIS A 47 -15.52 -1.29 -1.83
CA HIS A 47 -15.91 -1.74 -3.17
C HIS A 47 -14.89 -2.71 -3.74
N SER A 48 -15.37 -3.69 -4.47
CA SER A 48 -14.52 -4.70 -5.12
C SER A 48 -14.35 -4.33 -6.59
N PRO A 49 -13.16 -3.89 -7.00
CA PRO A 49 -12.94 -3.53 -8.41
C PRO A 49 -12.83 -4.77 -9.28
N SER A 50 -13.23 -4.62 -10.53
CA SER A 50 -12.99 -5.67 -11.53
C SER A 50 -11.52 -5.64 -11.94
N LEU A 51 -11.04 -6.75 -12.47
CA LEU A 51 -9.67 -6.83 -12.98
C LEU A 51 -9.44 -5.78 -14.06
N LYS A 52 -10.43 -5.58 -14.92
CA LYS A 52 -10.37 -4.57 -15.99
C LYS A 52 -10.16 -3.17 -15.43
N THR A 53 -10.90 -2.82 -14.37
CA THR A 53 -10.78 -1.52 -13.71
C THR A 53 -9.39 -1.36 -13.08
N LEU A 54 -8.88 -2.41 -12.42
CA LEU A 54 -7.54 -2.38 -11.82
C LEU A 54 -6.47 -2.13 -12.88
N ILE A 55 -6.57 -2.78 -14.04
CA ILE A 55 -5.62 -2.59 -15.13
C ILE A 55 -5.64 -1.15 -15.61
N LYS A 56 -6.82 -0.56 -15.79
CA LYS A 56 -6.95 0.84 -16.20
C LYS A 56 -6.29 1.78 -15.18
N ILE A 57 -6.54 1.55 -13.90
CA ILE A 57 -5.97 2.36 -12.83
C ILE A 57 -4.44 2.24 -12.82
N CYS A 58 -3.93 1.02 -12.92
CA CYS A 58 -2.48 0.79 -12.94
C CYS A 58 -1.81 1.50 -14.11
N ASN A 59 -2.45 1.49 -15.27
CA ASN A 59 -1.89 2.17 -16.45
C ASN A 59 -1.87 3.69 -16.28
N VAL A 60 -2.91 4.27 -15.69
CA VAL A 60 -2.96 5.72 -15.44
C VAL A 60 -1.94 6.11 -14.38
N LEU A 61 -1.86 5.36 -13.29
CA LEU A 61 -0.97 5.67 -12.18
C LEU A 61 0.47 5.19 -12.41
N GLU A 62 0.70 4.46 -13.49
CA GLU A 62 2.02 3.93 -13.86
C GLU A 62 2.63 3.07 -12.75
N ILE A 63 1.82 2.19 -12.18
CA ILE A 63 2.26 1.24 -11.14
C ILE A 63 1.87 -0.18 -11.55
N GLY A 64 2.60 -1.15 -11.04
CA GLY A 64 2.25 -2.55 -11.26
C GLY A 64 1.09 -2.97 -10.38
N ILE A 65 0.31 -3.93 -10.85
CA ILE A 65 -0.80 -4.48 -10.06
C ILE A 65 -0.30 -5.12 -8.76
N ASP A 66 0.91 -5.66 -8.77
CA ASP A 66 1.55 -6.22 -7.59
C ASP A 66 1.77 -5.18 -6.50
N ALA A 67 2.04 -3.93 -6.87
CA ALA A 67 2.20 -2.84 -5.90
C ALA A 67 0.89 -2.56 -5.16
N LEU A 68 -0.25 -2.67 -5.86
CA LEU A 68 -1.55 -2.48 -5.23
C LEU A 68 -1.95 -3.67 -4.35
N LEU A 69 -1.56 -4.87 -4.74
CA LEU A 69 -1.98 -6.11 -4.09
C LEU A 69 -0.93 -6.71 -3.17
N CYS A 70 0.18 -6.00 -2.94
CA CYS A 70 1.31 -6.54 -2.19
C CYS A 70 0.95 -7.04 -0.79
N ASP A 71 -0.03 -6.40 -0.15
CA ASP A 71 -0.45 -6.82 1.19
C ASP A 71 -1.24 -8.12 1.18
N SER A 72 -1.78 -8.49 0.01
CA SER A 72 -2.57 -9.71 -0.16
C SER A 72 -1.77 -10.84 -0.82
N LEU A 73 -0.58 -10.54 -1.34
CA LEU A 73 0.27 -11.50 -2.04
C LEU A 73 1.46 -11.85 -1.16
N SER A 74 1.37 -12.96 -0.46
CA SER A 74 2.40 -13.37 0.51
C SER A 74 3.78 -13.51 -0.11
N ALA A 75 3.86 -13.83 -1.40
CA ALA A 75 5.13 -14.00 -2.09
C ALA A 75 5.94 -12.71 -2.22
N ILE A 76 5.27 -11.55 -2.21
CA ILE A 76 5.95 -10.27 -2.43
C ILE A 76 5.76 -9.26 -1.29
N SER A 77 4.85 -9.52 -0.35
CA SER A 77 4.54 -8.56 0.72
C SER A 77 5.76 -8.23 1.58
N SER A 78 6.64 -9.20 1.83
CA SER A 78 7.85 -8.97 2.61
C SER A 78 8.77 -7.95 1.94
N SER A 79 8.94 -8.05 0.61
CA SER A 79 9.79 -7.11 -0.13
C SER A 79 9.25 -5.68 -0.06
N TYR A 80 7.94 -5.50 -0.19
CA TYR A 80 7.34 -4.18 -0.09
C TYR A 80 7.39 -3.64 1.33
N LEU A 81 7.26 -4.51 2.31
CA LEU A 81 7.36 -4.12 3.72
C LEU A 81 8.77 -3.66 4.05
N ASP A 82 9.80 -4.31 3.51
CA ASP A 82 11.19 -3.89 3.67
C ASP A 82 11.39 -2.47 3.12
N LYS A 83 10.77 -2.17 1.98
CA LYS A 83 10.83 -0.83 1.41
C LYS A 83 10.10 0.19 2.29
N ASP A 84 9.01 -0.20 2.93
CA ASP A 84 8.30 0.66 3.86
C ASP A 84 9.20 1.02 5.06
N PHE A 85 9.96 0.05 5.56
CA PHE A 85 10.93 0.31 6.64
C PHE A 85 12.03 1.26 6.18
N GLU A 86 12.57 1.06 4.98
CA GLU A 86 13.57 1.96 4.41
C GLU A 86 13.04 3.39 4.33
N LYS A 87 11.81 3.54 3.83
CA LYS A 87 11.17 4.85 3.69
C LYS A 87 10.99 5.53 5.04
N LEU A 88 10.56 4.76 6.04
CA LEU A 88 10.36 5.28 7.40
C LEU A 88 11.66 5.82 7.98
N LEU A 89 12.78 5.18 7.67
CA LEU A 89 14.09 5.54 8.21
C LEU A 89 14.84 6.56 7.35
N SER A 90 14.33 6.89 6.17
CA SER A 90 15.07 7.69 5.19
C SER A 90 15.42 9.10 5.65
N ASP A 91 14.59 9.69 6.51
CA ASP A 91 14.82 11.04 7.04
C ASP A 91 15.34 11.06 8.47
N CYS A 92 15.71 9.89 8.99
CA CYS A 92 16.20 9.77 10.36
C CYS A 92 17.69 10.07 10.44
N THR A 93 18.09 10.75 11.53
CA THR A 93 19.50 10.95 11.85
C THR A 93 20.12 9.64 12.32
N VAL A 94 21.45 9.61 12.39
CA VAL A 94 22.16 8.43 12.91
C VAL A 94 21.75 8.13 14.36
N GLN A 95 21.58 9.16 15.16
CA GLN A 95 21.13 9.00 16.55
C GLN A 95 19.74 8.38 16.63
N GLU A 96 18.82 8.88 15.80
CA GLU A 96 17.46 8.35 15.74
C GLU A 96 17.46 6.89 15.30
N LYS A 97 18.25 6.55 14.30
CA LYS A 97 18.35 5.16 13.83
C LYS A 97 18.86 4.23 14.91
N LYS A 98 19.85 4.66 15.68
CA LYS A 98 20.40 3.86 16.78
C LYS A 98 19.34 3.57 17.85
N LEU A 99 18.55 4.60 18.19
CA LEU A 99 17.48 4.45 19.18
C LEU A 99 16.39 3.50 18.66
N LEU A 100 15.97 3.69 17.41
CA LEU A 100 14.97 2.83 16.79
C LEU A 100 15.45 1.38 16.72
N LEU A 101 16.72 1.17 16.41
CA LEU A 101 17.28 -0.20 16.37
C LEU A 101 17.17 -0.86 17.73
N ARG A 102 17.49 -0.16 18.81
CA ARG A 102 17.35 -0.69 20.17
C ARG A 102 15.92 -1.11 20.49
N ILE A 103 14.96 -0.24 20.14
CA ILE A 103 13.54 -0.52 20.37
C ILE A 103 13.12 -1.77 19.58
N LEU A 104 13.52 -1.85 18.33
CA LEU A 104 13.18 -2.97 17.46
C LEU A 104 13.81 -4.28 17.96
N GLU A 105 15.04 -4.24 18.45
CA GLU A 105 15.71 -5.42 18.99
C GLU A 105 14.95 -5.98 20.18
N VAL A 106 14.56 -5.11 21.11
CA VAL A 106 13.79 -5.52 22.30
C VAL A 106 12.42 -6.05 21.91
N THR A 107 11.75 -5.36 21.01
CA THR A 107 10.41 -5.77 20.54
C THR A 107 10.46 -7.12 19.84
N LYS A 108 11.44 -7.31 18.97
CA LYS A 108 11.64 -8.57 18.25
C LYS A 108 11.84 -9.73 19.21
N LYS A 109 12.67 -9.54 20.22
CA LYS A 109 12.91 -10.54 21.25
C LYS A 109 11.62 -10.90 21.99
N THR A 110 10.87 -9.88 22.39
CA THR A 110 9.60 -10.08 23.08
C THR A 110 8.61 -10.87 22.22
N ILE A 111 8.48 -10.51 20.94
CA ILE A 111 7.60 -11.23 20.00
C ILE A 111 7.97 -12.70 19.93
N ARG A 112 9.27 -13.00 19.83
CA ARG A 112 9.75 -14.37 19.69
C ARG A 112 9.60 -15.22 20.96
N GLU A 113 9.55 -14.57 22.09
CA GLU A 113 9.36 -15.25 23.37
C GLU A 113 7.89 -15.56 23.66
N GLN A 114 6.96 -15.02 22.90
CA GLN A 114 5.52 -15.15 23.11
C GLN A 114 4.87 -16.25 22.29
N LYS A 115 5.56 -17.25 21.98
CA LYS A 115 4.97 -18.34 21.22
C LYS A 115 3.96 -19.15 22.01
#